data_b888e63986e4959fbad348729175c493
#
_entry.id   b888e63986e4959fbad348729175c493
#
_cell.length_a   1.000
_cell.length_b   1.000
_cell.length_c   1.000
_cell.angle_alpha   90.00
_cell.angle_beta   90.00
_cell.angle_gamma   90.00
#
_symmetry.space_group_name_H-M   'P 1'
#
loop_
_entity.id
_entity.type
_entity.pdbx_description
1 polymer ?
#
loop_
_entity_poly.entity_id
_entity_poly.type
_entity_poly.pdbx_seq_one_letter_code
_entity_poly.pdbx_strand_id
1 'polypeptide(L)'
;LSKIAGIEVLQSFLKRLLGLAEIRLQFKSNDANELQSIYPYFEYEQAIEFVNTHFPAFSIFGKQEKLTKASLIPRLLRASILMIVLWISCYIGRDWLPFTYYWVSIGLSFTVLLGVMLAYKQFQFAVNHERIQLRHGIFGSKVTIIKFCNICSLELEQSLLQRWLGLRTLAVRTYTDQLVEYQLKDVRVQVLHDLQQ
;
A
#
# COMPACT_ATOMS: atom_id res chain seq x y z
N LEU A 1 15.11 19.73 -8.79
CA LEU A 1 15.06 18.37 -8.20
C LEU A 1 15.08 18.35 -6.68
N SER A 2 15.65 19.39 -6.01
CA SER A 2 15.71 19.46 -4.53
C SER A 2 14.35 19.65 -3.84
N LYS A 3 13.34 20.12 -4.56
CA LYS A 3 11.99 20.36 -4.04
C LYS A 3 11.06 19.12 -4.11
N ILE A 4 11.45 18.05 -4.81
CA ILE A 4 10.62 16.85 -4.94
C ILE A 4 10.85 15.94 -3.73
N ALA A 5 9.78 15.68 -2.99
CA ALA A 5 9.79 14.80 -1.82
C ALA A 5 9.64 13.33 -2.20
N GLY A 6 8.78 13.03 -3.18
CA GLY A 6 8.50 11.68 -3.64
C GLY A 6 7.85 11.67 -5.01
N ILE A 7 7.81 10.50 -5.62
CA ILE A 7 7.11 10.24 -6.89
C ILE A 7 6.13 9.10 -6.67
N GLU A 8 4.92 9.27 -7.18
CA GLU A 8 3.88 8.26 -7.17
C GLU A 8 3.48 7.90 -8.60
N VAL A 9 3.46 6.60 -8.90
CA VAL A 9 2.89 6.06 -10.15
C VAL A 9 1.60 5.34 -9.78
N LEU A 10 0.49 5.88 -10.25
CA LEU A 10 -0.85 5.39 -9.94
C LEU A 10 -1.49 4.73 -11.16
N GLN A 11 -2.01 3.54 -10.93
CA GLN A 11 -2.92 2.86 -11.85
C GLN A 11 -4.22 2.58 -11.11
N SER A 12 -5.28 3.35 -11.35
CA SER A 12 -6.62 2.95 -10.90
C SER A 12 -7.06 1.68 -11.64
N PHE A 13 -8.12 1.03 -11.16
CA PHE A 13 -8.63 -0.20 -11.80
C PHE A 13 -8.86 -0.04 -13.31
N LEU A 14 -9.54 1.02 -13.70
CA LEU A 14 -9.81 1.30 -15.12
C LEU A 14 -8.54 1.62 -15.90
N LYS A 15 -7.64 2.42 -15.34
CA LYS A 15 -6.35 2.73 -15.98
C LYS A 15 -5.50 1.47 -16.17
N ARG A 16 -5.54 0.55 -15.20
CA ARG A 16 -4.83 -0.73 -15.30
C ARG A 16 -5.39 -1.63 -16.40
N LEU A 17 -6.70 -1.65 -16.57
CA LEU A 17 -7.35 -2.40 -17.65
C LEU A 17 -6.95 -1.87 -19.05
N LEU A 18 -6.75 -0.55 -19.13
CA LEU A 18 -6.33 0.14 -20.35
C LEU A 18 -4.80 0.22 -20.52
N GLY A 19 -4.03 -0.35 -19.60
CA GLY A 19 -2.56 -0.25 -19.61
C GLY A 19 -2.01 1.14 -19.28
N LEU A 20 -2.87 2.06 -18.78
CA LEU A 20 -2.51 3.45 -18.50
C LEU A 20 -2.02 3.65 -17.07
N ALA A 21 -1.18 4.66 -16.86
CA ALA A 21 -0.69 5.10 -15.56
C ALA A 21 -0.69 6.63 -15.45
N GLU A 22 -0.71 7.11 -14.23
CA GLU A 22 -0.61 8.53 -13.89
C GLU A 22 0.63 8.74 -13.02
N ILE A 23 1.43 9.75 -13.35
CA ILE A 23 2.60 10.13 -12.57
C ILE A 23 2.24 11.36 -11.76
N ARG A 24 2.41 11.27 -10.44
CA ARG A 24 2.24 12.38 -9.49
C ARG A 24 3.55 12.69 -8.80
N LEU A 25 3.88 13.97 -8.73
CA LEU A 25 4.99 14.47 -7.92
C LEU A 25 4.49 14.98 -6.59
N GLN A 26 5.26 14.67 -5.55
CA GLN A 26 5.09 15.26 -4.22
C GLN A 26 6.16 16.31 -4.00
N PHE A 27 5.77 17.52 -3.66
CA PHE A 27 6.69 18.63 -3.40
C PHE A 27 6.81 18.91 -1.90
N LYS A 28 7.94 19.52 -1.51
CA LYS A 28 8.25 19.93 -0.13
C LYS A 28 7.70 21.31 0.27
N SER A 29 6.99 22.03 -0.62
CA SER A 29 6.65 23.43 -0.42
C SER A 29 5.27 23.61 0.20
N ASN A 30 5.15 24.59 1.12
CA ASN A 30 3.93 24.99 1.80
C ASN A 30 2.87 25.63 0.87
N ASP A 31 3.21 25.96 -0.38
CA ASP A 31 2.34 26.73 -1.27
C ASP A 31 1.52 25.89 -2.25
N ALA A 32 1.66 24.57 -2.20
CA ALA A 32 1.01 23.71 -3.18
C ALA A 32 0.30 22.53 -2.51
N ASN A 33 -0.94 22.77 -2.14
CA ASN A 33 -1.94 21.70 -1.86
C ASN A 33 -2.18 20.76 -3.08
N GLU A 34 -1.25 20.69 -4.02
CA GLU A 34 -1.40 20.00 -5.27
C GLU A 34 -0.35 18.89 -5.40
N LEU A 35 -0.81 17.66 -5.19
CA LEU A 35 -0.24 16.52 -5.87
C LEU A 35 -0.31 16.83 -7.37
N GLN A 36 0.72 17.50 -7.91
CA GLN A 36 0.70 17.85 -9.33
C GLN A 36 0.86 16.56 -10.14
N SER A 37 -0.23 16.16 -10.77
CA SER A 37 -0.19 15.19 -11.83
C SER A 37 0.57 15.80 -13.00
N ILE A 38 1.74 15.24 -13.34
CA ILE A 38 2.50 15.72 -14.51
C ILE A 38 1.72 15.37 -15.77
N TYR A 39 1.20 14.16 -15.84
CA TYR A 39 0.45 13.66 -16.98
C TYR A 39 -0.49 12.53 -16.53
N PRO A 40 -1.79 12.65 -16.81
CA PRO A 40 -2.77 11.70 -16.30
C PRO A 40 -2.87 10.39 -17.08
N TYR A 41 -2.23 10.30 -18.27
CA TYR A 41 -2.41 9.17 -19.19
C TYR A 41 -1.09 8.79 -19.87
N PHE A 42 -0.20 8.14 -19.14
CA PHE A 42 0.95 7.44 -19.73
C PHE A 42 0.61 5.97 -19.94
N GLU A 43 1.16 5.35 -20.95
CA GLU A 43 1.30 3.90 -20.97
C GLU A 43 2.21 3.46 -19.82
N TYR A 44 1.89 2.38 -19.11
CA TYR A 44 2.58 2.03 -17.86
C TYR A 44 4.10 1.87 -18.04
N GLU A 45 4.53 1.22 -19.12
CA GLU A 45 5.95 1.04 -19.42
C GLU A 45 6.65 2.38 -19.72
N GLN A 46 6.00 3.24 -20.49
CA GLN A 46 6.49 4.59 -20.78
C GLN A 46 6.57 5.45 -19.51
N ALA A 47 5.62 5.30 -18.59
CA ALA A 47 5.64 6.00 -17.30
C ALA A 47 6.88 5.59 -16.48
N ILE A 48 7.20 4.30 -16.45
CA ILE A 48 8.39 3.79 -15.76
C ILE A 48 9.67 4.33 -16.41
N GLU A 49 9.76 4.25 -17.73
CA GLU A 49 10.90 4.74 -18.51
C GLU A 49 11.08 6.25 -18.33
N PHE A 50 10.00 7.02 -18.37
CA PHE A 50 10.00 8.45 -18.12
C PHE A 50 10.54 8.78 -16.73
N VAL A 51 10.08 8.08 -15.68
CA VAL A 51 10.60 8.28 -14.32
C VAL A 51 12.07 7.93 -14.23
N ASN A 52 12.50 6.83 -14.83
CA ASN A 52 13.90 6.40 -14.78
C ASN A 52 14.83 7.36 -15.54
N THR A 53 14.37 7.93 -16.65
CA THR A 53 15.17 8.83 -17.50
C THR A 53 15.24 10.24 -16.93
N HIS A 54 14.11 10.82 -16.55
CA HIS A 54 14.05 12.22 -16.11
C HIS A 54 14.28 12.40 -14.60
N PHE A 55 14.04 11.34 -13.82
CA PHE A 55 14.21 11.36 -12.36
C PHE A 55 15.08 10.18 -11.88
N PRO A 56 16.36 10.09 -12.29
CA PRO A 56 17.22 8.95 -11.95
C PRO A 56 17.35 8.73 -10.44
N ALA A 57 17.21 9.81 -9.67
CA ALA A 57 17.19 9.75 -8.21
C ALA A 57 15.93 9.05 -7.63
N PHE A 58 14.91 8.82 -8.43
CA PHE A 58 13.66 8.11 -8.09
C PHE A 58 13.43 6.92 -9.04
N SER A 59 14.48 6.38 -9.64
CA SER A 59 14.34 5.24 -10.54
C SER A 59 13.70 4.05 -9.84
N ILE A 60 12.84 3.33 -10.56
CA ILE A 60 12.07 2.20 -10.05
C ILE A 60 12.97 0.97 -9.95
N PHE A 61 12.99 0.30 -8.79
CA PHE A 61 13.73 -0.93 -8.63
C PHE A 61 13.05 -2.09 -9.35
N GLY A 62 13.83 -2.85 -10.11
CA GLY A 62 13.34 -4.06 -10.77
C GLY A 62 13.04 -5.20 -9.80
N LYS A 63 13.88 -5.38 -8.76
CA LYS A 63 13.73 -6.44 -7.77
C LYS A 63 12.93 -5.92 -6.57
N GLN A 64 11.72 -6.41 -6.42
CA GLN A 64 10.83 -6.08 -5.31
C GLN A 64 10.65 -7.30 -4.42
N GLU A 65 10.69 -7.08 -3.12
CA GLU A 65 10.43 -8.11 -2.11
C GLU A 65 8.93 -8.24 -1.86
N LYS A 66 8.48 -9.48 -1.74
CA LYS A 66 7.10 -9.80 -1.40
C LYS A 66 6.97 -9.98 0.11
N LEU A 67 5.78 -9.70 0.62
CA LEU A 67 5.47 -9.98 2.01
C LEU A 67 5.62 -11.48 2.33
N THR A 68 6.09 -11.74 3.53
CA THR A 68 6.20 -13.10 4.05
C THR A 68 4.81 -13.73 4.25
N LYS A 69 4.69 -15.05 4.09
CA LYS A 69 3.43 -15.78 4.33
C LYS A 69 2.85 -15.52 5.73
N ALA A 70 3.71 -15.32 6.74
CA ALA A 70 3.28 -14.97 8.10
C ALA A 70 2.45 -13.67 8.18
N SER A 71 2.68 -12.70 7.29
CA SER A 71 1.93 -11.44 7.24
C SER A 71 0.48 -11.61 6.78
N LEU A 72 0.14 -12.76 6.23
CA LEU A 72 -1.22 -13.08 5.82
C LEU A 72 -2.13 -13.37 7.02
N ILE A 73 -1.57 -13.94 8.10
CA ILE A 73 -2.31 -14.33 9.32
C ILE A 73 -3.01 -13.12 9.96
N PRO A 74 -2.34 -11.99 10.30
CA PRO A 74 -3.01 -10.87 10.93
C PRO A 74 -4.04 -10.19 10.00
N ARG A 75 -3.85 -10.27 8.69
CA ARG A 75 -4.80 -9.74 7.71
C ARG A 75 -6.07 -10.59 7.65
N LEU A 76 -5.91 -11.92 7.59
CA LEU A 76 -7.04 -12.85 7.63
C LEU A 76 -7.80 -12.77 8.96
N LEU A 77 -7.09 -12.61 10.08
CA LEU A 77 -7.70 -12.50 11.40
C LEU A 77 -8.55 -11.22 11.51
N ARG A 78 -8.07 -10.08 11.01
CA ARG A 78 -8.88 -8.85 10.94
C ARG A 78 -10.12 -9.03 10.05
N ALA A 79 -9.97 -9.69 8.91
CA ALA A 79 -11.07 -9.98 8.01
C ALA A 79 -12.09 -10.95 8.65
N SER A 80 -11.62 -11.99 9.38
CA SER A 80 -12.49 -12.94 10.06
C SER A 80 -13.33 -12.29 11.16
N ILE A 81 -12.78 -11.32 11.90
CA ILE A 81 -13.53 -10.56 12.90
C ILE A 81 -14.70 -9.82 12.22
N LEU A 82 -14.44 -9.13 11.11
CA LEU A 82 -15.49 -8.45 10.35
C LEU A 82 -16.57 -9.42 9.84
N MET A 83 -16.15 -10.59 9.35
CA MET A 83 -17.09 -11.63 8.91
C MET A 83 -17.93 -12.17 10.07
N ILE A 84 -17.32 -12.42 11.22
CA ILE A 84 -18.03 -12.90 12.42
C ILE A 84 -19.10 -11.87 12.84
N VAL A 85 -18.75 -10.58 12.89
CA VAL A 85 -19.71 -9.51 13.21
C VAL A 85 -20.86 -9.48 12.20
N LEU A 86 -20.58 -9.62 10.91
CA LEU A 86 -21.59 -9.69 9.85
C LEU A 86 -22.54 -10.88 10.07
N TRP A 87 -22.01 -12.07 10.36
CA TRP A 87 -22.81 -13.27 10.57
C TRP A 87 -23.64 -13.21 11.85
N ILE A 88 -23.10 -12.66 12.94
CA ILE A 88 -23.85 -12.42 14.18
C ILE A 88 -25.00 -11.45 13.91
N SER A 89 -24.78 -10.37 13.18
CA SER A 89 -25.82 -9.42 12.80
C SER A 89 -26.95 -10.07 11.97
N CYS A 90 -26.57 -10.92 11.01
CA CYS A 90 -27.54 -11.69 10.22
C CYS A 90 -28.32 -12.69 11.10
N TYR A 91 -27.66 -13.32 12.06
CA TYR A 91 -28.31 -14.27 12.97
C TYR A 91 -29.33 -13.60 13.91
N ILE A 92 -28.97 -12.44 14.47
CA ILE A 92 -29.89 -11.66 15.34
C ILE A 92 -31.08 -11.14 14.54
N GLY A 93 -30.86 -10.70 13.31
CA GLY A 93 -31.88 -10.15 12.42
C GLY A 93 -32.70 -11.20 11.65
N ARG A 94 -32.50 -12.51 11.90
CA ARG A 94 -33.09 -13.59 11.11
C ARG A 94 -34.61 -13.53 10.96
N ASP A 95 -35.30 -13.07 12.00
CA ASP A 95 -36.78 -13.03 12.02
C ASP A 95 -37.35 -11.86 11.18
N TRP A 96 -36.47 -10.89 10.85
CA TRP A 96 -36.82 -9.67 10.10
C TRP A 96 -36.27 -9.66 8.69
N LEU A 97 -35.27 -10.52 8.40
CA LEU A 97 -34.54 -10.53 7.13
C LEU A 97 -35.00 -11.70 6.26
N PRO A 98 -35.36 -11.45 4.98
CA PRO A 98 -35.69 -12.52 4.06
C PRO A 98 -34.47 -13.42 3.80
N PHE A 99 -34.73 -14.69 3.46
CA PHE A 99 -33.70 -15.71 3.23
C PHE A 99 -32.59 -15.31 2.24
N THR A 100 -32.89 -14.40 1.34
CA THR A 100 -31.92 -13.84 0.37
C THR A 100 -30.71 -13.17 1.03
N TYR A 101 -30.85 -12.60 2.24
CA TYR A 101 -29.73 -11.95 2.96
C TYR A 101 -28.62 -12.91 3.36
N TYR A 102 -28.92 -14.19 3.57
CA TYR A 102 -27.89 -15.19 3.84
C TYR A 102 -26.97 -15.39 2.62
N TRP A 103 -27.53 -15.44 1.43
CA TRP A 103 -26.75 -15.55 0.19
C TRP A 103 -25.91 -14.30 -0.07
N VAL A 104 -26.46 -13.14 0.23
CA VAL A 104 -25.71 -11.86 0.15
C VAL A 104 -24.54 -11.84 1.14
N SER A 105 -24.76 -12.31 2.38
CA SER A 105 -23.67 -12.33 3.40
C SER A 105 -22.57 -13.32 3.04
N ILE A 106 -22.89 -14.47 2.43
CA ILE A 106 -21.91 -15.42 1.90
C ILE A 106 -21.09 -14.78 0.77
N GLY A 107 -21.77 -14.16 -0.20
CA GLY A 107 -21.12 -13.45 -1.30
C GLY A 107 -20.18 -12.34 -0.81
N LEU A 108 -20.64 -11.55 0.16
CA LEU A 108 -19.84 -10.49 0.77
C LEU A 108 -18.61 -11.04 1.50
N SER A 109 -18.77 -12.13 2.26
CA SER A 109 -17.66 -12.80 2.94
C SER A 109 -16.60 -13.30 1.96
N PHE A 110 -17.04 -13.90 0.86
CA PHE A 110 -16.14 -14.35 -0.21
C PHE A 110 -15.39 -13.18 -0.85
N THR A 111 -16.09 -12.07 -1.11
CA THR A 111 -15.49 -10.86 -1.69
C THR A 111 -14.43 -10.25 -0.76
N VAL A 112 -14.68 -10.22 0.55
CA VAL A 112 -13.71 -9.74 1.55
C VAL A 112 -12.46 -10.61 1.55
N LEU A 113 -12.60 -11.94 1.57
CA LEU A 113 -11.47 -12.89 1.53
C LEU A 113 -10.65 -12.72 0.25
N LEU A 114 -11.33 -12.64 -0.89
CA LEU A 114 -10.66 -12.42 -2.18
C LEU A 114 -9.90 -11.09 -2.19
N GLY A 115 -10.50 -10.01 -1.65
CA GLY A 115 -9.87 -8.71 -1.52
C GLY A 115 -8.60 -8.74 -0.66
N VAL A 116 -8.63 -9.45 0.48
CA VAL A 116 -7.44 -9.63 1.34
C VAL A 116 -6.34 -10.40 0.62
N MET A 117 -6.68 -11.46 -0.10
CA MET A 117 -5.71 -12.23 -0.89
C MET A 117 -5.08 -11.42 -2.02
N LEU A 118 -5.89 -10.64 -2.75
CA LEU A 118 -5.41 -9.78 -3.81
C LEU A 118 -4.49 -8.68 -3.25
N ALA A 119 -4.90 -8.02 -2.16
CA ALA A 119 -4.08 -7.00 -1.48
C ALA A 119 -2.74 -7.57 -1.02
N TYR A 120 -2.74 -8.80 -0.46
CA TYR A 120 -1.51 -9.48 -0.05
C TYR A 120 -0.58 -9.75 -1.24
N LYS A 121 -1.10 -10.27 -2.34
CA LYS A 121 -0.30 -10.59 -3.54
C LYS A 121 0.29 -9.35 -4.22
N GLN A 122 -0.44 -8.23 -4.18
CA GLN A 122 -0.02 -7.00 -4.85
C GLN A 122 0.92 -6.15 -4.01
N PHE A 123 0.97 -6.38 -2.70
CA PHE A 123 1.87 -5.65 -1.83
C PHE A 123 3.31 -6.11 -2.05
N GLN A 124 4.15 -5.17 -2.46
CA GLN A 124 5.57 -5.37 -2.67
C GLN A 124 6.31 -4.14 -2.16
N PHE A 125 7.53 -4.33 -1.70
CA PHE A 125 8.39 -3.23 -1.30
C PHE A 125 9.82 -3.50 -1.76
N ALA A 126 10.58 -2.45 -1.94
CA ALA A 126 12.01 -2.53 -2.17
C ALA A 126 12.68 -1.41 -1.39
N VAL A 127 13.82 -1.73 -0.81
CA VAL A 127 14.59 -0.80 0.00
C VAL A 127 16.02 -0.83 -0.52
N ASN A 128 16.60 0.36 -0.66
CA ASN A 128 18.01 0.55 -0.94
C ASN A 128 18.55 1.63 0.01
N HIS A 129 19.87 1.80 0.12
CA HIS A 129 20.53 2.76 1.00
C HIS A 129 20.05 4.23 0.85
N GLU A 130 19.44 4.60 -0.28
CA GLU A 130 19.01 5.97 -0.56
C GLU A 130 17.49 6.17 -0.56
N ARG A 131 16.70 5.11 -0.77
CA ARG A 131 15.27 5.23 -1.05
C ARG A 131 14.47 3.99 -0.70
N ILE A 132 13.19 4.21 -0.43
CA ILE A 132 12.16 3.19 -0.22
C ILE A 132 11.18 3.25 -1.38
N GLN A 133 10.89 2.10 -1.95
CA GLN A 133 9.82 1.92 -2.92
C GLN A 133 8.74 1.04 -2.33
N LEU A 134 7.50 1.52 -2.37
CA LEU A 134 6.32 0.82 -1.88
C LEU A 134 5.37 0.60 -3.03
N ARG A 135 4.91 -0.63 -3.19
CA ARG A 135 3.84 -0.97 -4.13
C ARG A 135 2.67 -1.57 -3.38
N HIS A 136 1.52 -0.95 -3.48
CA HIS A 136 0.31 -1.42 -2.85
C HIS A 136 -0.92 -1.18 -3.74
N GLY A 137 -1.99 -1.90 -3.47
CA GLY A 137 -3.27 -1.80 -4.17
C GLY A 137 -4.10 -3.05 -3.92
N ILE A 138 -5.37 -3.03 -4.32
CA ILE A 138 -6.25 -4.20 -4.33
C ILE A 138 -6.65 -4.48 -5.78
N PHE A 139 -7.31 -3.54 -6.41
CA PHE A 139 -7.69 -3.61 -7.82
C PHE A 139 -6.80 -2.72 -8.70
N GLY A 140 -6.36 -1.56 -8.18
CA GLY A 140 -5.36 -0.71 -8.79
C GLY A 140 -3.94 -1.07 -8.35
N SER A 141 -2.96 -0.29 -8.77
CA SER A 141 -1.56 -0.35 -8.33
C SER A 141 -1.08 1.07 -8.05
N LYS A 142 -0.51 1.28 -6.88
CA LYS A 142 0.16 2.52 -6.50
C LYS A 142 1.60 2.19 -6.16
N VAL A 143 2.54 2.75 -6.91
CA VAL A 143 3.97 2.67 -6.63
C VAL A 143 4.41 4.03 -6.10
N THR A 144 4.91 4.07 -4.87
CA THR A 144 5.41 5.28 -4.23
C THR A 144 6.90 5.13 -3.99
N ILE A 145 7.69 6.12 -4.38
CA ILE A 145 9.14 6.15 -4.21
C ILE A 145 9.49 7.36 -3.37
N ILE A 146 10.19 7.13 -2.27
CA ILE A 146 10.56 8.14 -1.28
C ILE A 146 12.05 8.04 -1.00
N LYS A 147 12.75 9.16 -0.97
CA LYS A 147 14.14 9.20 -0.54
C LYS A 147 14.26 9.25 0.98
N PHE A 148 15.28 8.61 1.54
CA PHE A 148 15.53 8.67 2.99
C PHE A 148 15.76 10.08 3.51
N CYS A 149 16.41 10.95 2.73
CA CYS A 149 16.61 12.36 3.12
C CYS A 149 15.31 13.17 3.25
N ASN A 150 14.17 12.64 2.79
CA ASN A 150 12.85 13.25 2.89
C ASN A 150 11.99 12.63 4.00
N ILE A 151 12.51 11.63 4.72
CA ILE A 151 11.81 10.97 5.81
C ILE A 151 12.09 11.78 7.09
N CYS A 152 11.03 12.17 7.78
CA CYS A 152 11.10 12.90 9.04
C CYS A 152 11.13 11.98 10.25
N SER A 153 10.33 10.91 10.22
CA SER A 153 10.33 9.92 11.28
C SER A 153 10.05 8.53 10.73
N LEU A 154 10.71 7.56 11.37
CA LEU A 154 10.48 6.13 11.20
C LEU A 154 9.99 5.59 12.54
N GLU A 155 8.74 5.20 12.59
CA GLU A 155 8.15 4.62 13.80
C GLU A 155 7.91 3.13 13.58
N LEU A 156 8.33 2.32 14.54
CA LEU A 156 8.12 0.88 14.55
C LEU A 156 7.03 0.56 15.55
N GLU A 157 5.89 0.15 15.04
CA GLU A 157 4.77 -0.31 15.85
C GLU A 157 4.69 -1.83 15.83
N GLN A 158 4.31 -2.40 16.97
CA GLN A 158 4.14 -3.84 17.08
C GLN A 158 2.93 -4.18 17.95
N SER A 159 1.91 -4.80 17.35
CA SER A 159 0.78 -5.36 18.10
C SER A 159 1.16 -6.69 18.77
N LEU A 160 0.39 -7.12 19.77
CA LEU A 160 0.62 -8.40 20.47
C LEU A 160 0.68 -9.59 19.49
N LEU A 161 -0.22 -9.63 18.52
CA LEU A 161 -0.25 -10.66 17.48
C LEU A 161 0.98 -10.61 16.57
N GLN A 162 1.41 -9.39 16.19
CA GLN A 162 2.61 -9.20 15.37
C GLN A 162 3.87 -9.63 16.14
N ARG A 163 3.91 -9.41 17.46
CA ARG A 163 5.01 -9.85 18.32
C ARG A 163 5.15 -11.37 18.30
N TRP A 164 4.04 -12.09 18.38
CA TRP A 164 4.00 -13.56 18.30
C TRP A 164 4.50 -14.08 16.95
N LEU A 165 4.21 -13.37 15.87
CA LEU A 165 4.57 -13.75 14.50
C LEU A 165 5.92 -13.20 14.03
N GLY A 166 6.64 -12.45 14.87
CA GLY A 166 7.90 -11.79 14.50
C GLY A 166 7.73 -10.71 13.44
N LEU A 167 6.55 -10.06 13.40
CA LEU A 167 6.20 -9.01 12.45
C LEU A 167 6.19 -7.65 13.14
N ARG A 168 6.41 -6.59 12.36
CA ARG A 168 6.26 -5.19 12.77
C ARG A 168 5.58 -4.37 11.69
N THR A 169 5.02 -3.24 12.10
CA THR A 169 4.53 -2.21 11.19
C THR A 169 5.55 -1.07 11.20
N LEU A 170 6.04 -0.69 10.03
CA LEU A 170 6.88 0.47 9.86
C LEU A 170 6.02 1.62 9.35
N ALA A 171 5.89 2.67 10.14
CA ALA A 171 5.28 3.93 9.73
C ALA A 171 6.39 4.88 9.30
N VAL A 172 6.36 5.26 8.03
CA VAL A 172 7.28 6.21 7.42
C VAL A 172 6.56 7.54 7.27
N ARG A 173 7.00 8.56 7.99
CA ARG A 173 6.44 9.90 7.86
C ARG A 173 7.37 10.77 7.03
N THR A 174 6.83 11.37 6.01
CA THR A 174 7.56 12.30 5.13
C THR A 174 7.03 13.71 5.33
N TYR A 175 7.91 14.69 5.26
CA TYR A 175 7.55 16.10 5.28
C TYR A 175 7.22 16.50 3.83
N THR A 176 5.95 16.45 3.54
CA THR A 176 5.32 17.23 2.48
C THR A 176 4.56 18.37 3.13
N ASP A 177 3.76 19.09 2.44
CA ASP A 177 2.89 20.15 3.01
C ASP A 177 2.01 19.64 4.18
N GLN A 178 1.64 18.36 4.13
CA GLN A 178 1.01 17.61 5.23
C GLN A 178 1.89 16.42 5.60
N LEU A 179 1.92 16.04 6.88
CA LEU A 179 2.55 14.79 7.32
C LEU A 179 1.86 13.60 6.64
N VAL A 180 2.46 13.14 5.56
CA VAL A 180 1.98 11.94 4.88
C VAL A 180 2.63 10.72 5.52
N GLU A 181 1.79 9.86 6.07
CA GLU A 181 2.21 8.63 6.70
C GLU A 181 2.03 7.45 5.74
N TYR A 182 3.11 6.76 5.47
CA TYR A 182 3.11 5.51 4.71
C TYR A 182 3.33 4.34 5.67
N GLN A 183 2.36 3.45 5.77
CA GLN A 183 2.44 2.29 6.66
C GLN A 183 2.78 1.03 5.88
N LEU A 184 3.95 0.45 6.21
CA LEU A 184 4.30 -0.91 5.83
C LEU A 184 3.85 -1.88 6.93
N LYS A 185 2.64 -2.42 6.77
CA LYS A 185 2.07 -3.34 7.76
C LYS A 185 2.60 -4.76 7.59
N ASP A 186 2.89 -5.39 8.73
CA ASP A 186 3.20 -6.81 8.82
C ASP A 186 4.50 -7.23 8.07
N VAL A 187 5.58 -6.46 8.24
CA VAL A 187 6.92 -6.73 7.67
C VAL A 187 7.78 -7.49 8.68
N ARG A 188 8.65 -8.40 8.23
CA ARG A 188 9.60 -9.10 9.10
C ARG A 188 10.66 -8.16 9.65
N VAL A 189 11.03 -8.38 10.92
CA VAL A 189 12.07 -7.61 11.62
C VAL A 189 13.43 -7.69 10.90
N GLN A 190 13.76 -8.81 10.28
CA GLN A 190 15.03 -9.01 9.58
C GLN A 190 15.24 -8.02 8.43
N VAL A 191 14.21 -7.74 7.66
CA VAL A 191 14.27 -6.76 6.56
C VAL A 191 14.47 -5.33 7.07
N LEU A 192 14.01 -5.04 8.29
CA LEU A 192 14.17 -3.73 8.92
C LEU A 192 15.57 -3.52 9.51
N HIS A 193 16.29 -4.58 9.81
CA HIS A 193 17.68 -4.48 10.32
C HIS A 193 18.64 -4.05 9.22
N ASP A 194 18.36 -4.44 7.97
CA ASP A 194 19.13 -4.03 6.78
C ASP A 194 18.93 -2.54 6.44
N LEU A 195 17.92 -1.88 7.07
CA LEU A 195 17.67 -0.44 6.95
C LEU A 195 18.46 0.41 7.95
N GLN A 196 19.07 -0.21 8.98
CA GLN A 196 19.79 0.48 10.04
C GLN A 196 21.32 0.46 9.84
N GLN A 197 21.80 -0.27 8.87
CA GLN A 197 23.19 -0.29 8.43
C GLN A 197 23.38 0.61 7.21
#